data_ca85fcc37e51d90bceb5bd16c5f465a6
#
_entry.id   ca85fcc37e51d90bceb5bd16c5f465a6
#
_cell.length_a   1.000
_cell.length_b   1.000
_cell.length_c   1.000
_cell.angle_alpha   90.00
_cell.angle_beta   90.00
_cell.angle_gamma   90.00
#
_symmetry.space_group_name_H-M   'P 1'
#
loop_
_entity.id
_entity.type
_entity.pdbx_description
1 polymer ?
#
loop_
_entity_poly.entity_id
_entity_poly.type
_entity_poly.pdbx_seq_one_letter_code
_entity_poly.pdbx_strand_id
1 'polypeptide(L)'
;MPIRLLTLQALELPKRHVFWDIGFCTGSVSIETRLQFPHLQVEAFEIRPECEAIIHENMRRLGAPGIDIHMGDFLETDISALPRPDAVFIGGHGGRLKEIIRKILTVVTPDGVIVFNSVTSPVVAQMTDRPSSRQQWDEACEELHLRQTKPTKIVLDDYNPIEILRAYII
;
A
#
# COMPACT_ATOMS: atom_id res chain seq x y z
N MET A 1 -11.68 -5.23 9.75
CA MET A 1 -12.49 -4.50 8.77
C MET A 1 -12.35 -2.97 8.84
N PRO A 2 -12.42 -2.25 9.98
CA PRO A 2 -12.37 -0.79 9.99
C PRO A 2 -11.07 -0.22 9.39
N ILE A 3 -9.92 -0.86 9.60
CA ILE A 3 -8.62 -0.42 9.09
C ILE A 3 -8.65 -0.32 7.56
N ARG A 4 -9.14 -1.36 6.87
CA ARG A 4 -9.20 -1.37 5.40
C ARG A 4 -10.07 -0.24 4.86
N LEU A 5 -11.25 0.01 5.45
CA LEU A 5 -12.13 1.10 5.03
C LEU A 5 -11.46 2.48 5.18
N LEU A 6 -10.77 2.71 6.28
CA LEU A 6 -10.03 3.96 6.50
C LEU A 6 -8.80 4.07 5.58
N THR A 7 -8.17 2.96 5.23
CA THR A 7 -7.10 2.92 4.21
C THR A 7 -7.64 3.36 2.84
N LEU A 8 -8.78 2.79 2.42
CA LEU A 8 -9.43 3.17 1.15
C LEU A 8 -9.85 4.65 1.14
N GLN A 9 -10.36 5.14 2.26
CA GLN A 9 -10.68 6.57 2.40
C GLN A 9 -9.43 7.45 2.28
N ALA A 10 -8.31 7.04 2.89
CA ALA A 10 -7.05 7.77 2.82
C ALA A 10 -6.47 7.84 1.40
N LEU A 11 -6.74 6.84 0.56
CA LEU A 11 -6.33 6.75 -0.85
C LEU A 11 -7.15 7.68 -1.76
N GLU A 12 -8.29 8.20 -1.30
CA GLU A 12 -9.17 9.12 -2.05
C GLU A 12 -9.65 8.54 -3.41
N LEU A 13 -9.89 7.24 -3.46
CA LEU A 13 -10.15 6.45 -4.68
C LEU A 13 -11.25 6.97 -5.60
N PRO A 14 -12.34 7.61 -5.13
CA PRO A 14 -13.39 8.14 -6.02
C PRO A 14 -12.89 9.11 -7.10
N LYS A 15 -11.77 9.77 -6.88
CA LYS A 15 -11.18 10.76 -7.81
C LYS A 15 -9.92 10.26 -8.51
N ARG A 16 -9.54 8.99 -8.32
CA ARG A 16 -8.35 8.38 -8.89
C ARG A 16 -8.69 7.55 -10.13
N HIS A 17 -7.66 7.15 -10.88
CA HIS A 17 -7.78 6.39 -12.13
C HIS A 17 -7.00 5.10 -12.10
N VAL A 18 -5.79 5.10 -11.51
CA VAL A 18 -4.90 3.95 -11.43
C VAL A 18 -4.45 3.73 -10.00
N PHE A 19 -4.77 2.58 -9.45
CA PHE A 19 -4.41 2.18 -8.11
C PHE A 19 -3.39 1.05 -8.12
N TRP A 20 -2.31 1.21 -7.34
CA TRP A 20 -1.30 0.18 -7.11
C TRP A 20 -1.36 -0.32 -5.66
N ASP A 21 -1.39 -1.66 -5.49
CA ASP A 21 -1.35 -2.36 -4.19
C ASP A 21 -0.03 -3.13 -4.07
N ILE A 22 0.92 -2.61 -3.30
CA ILE A 22 2.25 -3.20 -3.14
C ILE A 22 2.31 -4.03 -1.87
N GLY A 23 2.54 -5.34 -2.01
CA GLY A 23 2.45 -6.31 -0.94
C GLY A 23 0.99 -6.69 -0.64
N PHE A 24 0.26 -7.12 -1.66
CA PHE A 24 -1.19 -7.36 -1.56
C PHE A 24 -1.59 -8.52 -0.63
N CYS A 25 -0.70 -9.47 -0.33
CA CYS A 25 -0.95 -10.63 0.53
C CYS A 25 -2.17 -11.46 0.07
N THR A 26 -3.32 -11.29 0.70
CA THR A 26 -4.58 -11.97 0.33
C THR A 26 -5.39 -11.24 -0.74
N GLY A 27 -4.93 -10.08 -1.19
CA GLY A 27 -5.61 -9.20 -2.13
C GLY A 27 -6.79 -8.42 -1.54
N SER A 28 -6.89 -8.35 -0.21
CA SER A 28 -8.09 -7.78 0.43
C SER A 28 -8.31 -6.29 0.12
N VAL A 29 -7.26 -5.51 -0.05
CA VAL A 29 -7.35 -4.08 -0.42
C VAL A 29 -7.66 -3.94 -1.91
N SER A 30 -6.93 -4.65 -2.78
CA SER A 30 -7.17 -4.67 -4.23
C SER A 30 -8.60 -5.09 -4.59
N ILE A 31 -9.10 -6.17 -3.96
CA ILE A 31 -10.45 -6.69 -4.19
C ILE A 31 -11.51 -5.69 -3.73
N GLU A 32 -11.38 -5.14 -2.53
CA GLU A 32 -12.32 -4.14 -2.03
C GLU A 32 -12.31 -2.88 -2.93
N THR A 33 -11.14 -2.45 -3.35
CA THR A 33 -10.98 -1.35 -4.31
C THR A 33 -11.71 -1.65 -5.62
N ARG A 34 -11.51 -2.81 -6.21
CA ARG A 34 -12.16 -3.22 -7.46
C ARG A 34 -13.67 -3.28 -7.35
N LEU A 35 -14.21 -3.77 -6.22
CA LEU A 35 -15.65 -3.88 -6.00
C LEU A 35 -16.32 -2.52 -5.77
N GLN A 36 -15.68 -1.62 -5.03
CA GLN A 36 -16.25 -0.31 -4.71
C GLN A 36 -16.01 0.75 -5.80
N PHE A 37 -14.91 0.63 -6.55
CA PHE A 37 -14.48 1.62 -7.53
C PHE A 37 -14.17 0.96 -8.89
N PRO A 38 -15.19 0.47 -9.61
CA PRO A 38 -15.00 -0.30 -10.85
C PRO A 38 -14.38 0.50 -12.01
N HIS A 39 -14.30 1.82 -11.90
CA HIS A 39 -13.63 2.67 -12.87
C HIS A 39 -12.10 2.64 -12.76
N LEU A 40 -11.55 2.17 -11.64
CA LEU A 40 -10.11 2.12 -11.43
C LEU A 40 -9.45 0.99 -12.21
N GLN A 41 -8.28 1.27 -12.76
CA GLN A 41 -7.32 0.25 -13.14
C GLN A 41 -6.51 -0.15 -11.90
N VAL A 42 -6.39 -1.46 -11.64
CA VAL A 42 -5.81 -1.98 -10.40
C VAL A 42 -4.62 -2.88 -10.73
N GLU A 43 -3.44 -2.49 -10.29
CA GLU A 43 -2.20 -3.26 -10.38
C GLU A 43 -1.78 -3.73 -8.99
N ALA A 44 -1.58 -5.03 -8.81
CA ALA A 44 -1.26 -5.64 -7.52
C ALA A 44 0.07 -6.38 -7.57
N PHE A 45 0.97 -6.10 -6.61
CA PHE A 45 2.33 -6.65 -6.57
C PHE A 45 2.54 -7.47 -5.30
N GLU A 46 3.16 -8.65 -5.41
CA GLU A 46 3.50 -9.48 -4.25
C GLU A 46 4.73 -10.35 -4.54
N ILE A 47 5.63 -10.42 -3.58
CA ILE A 47 6.86 -11.19 -3.68
C ILE A 47 6.67 -12.67 -3.31
N ARG A 48 5.69 -12.98 -2.46
CA ARG A 48 5.46 -14.32 -1.93
C ARG A 48 4.63 -15.15 -2.91
N PRO A 49 5.19 -16.22 -3.50
CA PRO A 49 4.50 -17.00 -4.53
C PRO A 49 3.21 -17.67 -4.04
N GLU A 50 3.11 -18.02 -2.75
CA GLU A 50 1.91 -18.61 -2.16
C GLU A 50 0.69 -17.69 -2.18
N CYS A 51 0.89 -16.37 -2.28
CA CYS A 51 -0.19 -15.39 -2.32
C CYS A 51 -0.91 -15.35 -3.67
N GLU A 52 -0.30 -15.82 -4.75
CA GLU A 52 -0.88 -15.82 -6.10
C GLU A 52 -2.18 -16.66 -6.15
N ALA A 53 -2.12 -17.89 -5.68
CA ALA A 53 -3.30 -18.75 -5.64
C ALA A 53 -4.41 -18.18 -4.73
N ILE A 54 -4.01 -17.53 -3.63
CA ILE A 54 -4.95 -16.95 -2.65
C ILE A 54 -5.72 -15.78 -3.27
N ILE A 55 -5.04 -14.84 -3.92
CA ILE A 55 -5.72 -13.70 -4.53
C ILE A 55 -6.64 -14.15 -5.67
N HIS A 56 -6.22 -15.06 -6.53
CA HIS A 56 -7.05 -15.59 -7.61
C HIS A 56 -8.33 -16.28 -7.07
N GLU A 57 -8.21 -17.09 -6.03
CA GLU A 57 -9.37 -17.72 -5.38
C GLU A 57 -10.30 -16.66 -4.76
N ASN A 58 -9.75 -15.67 -4.09
CA ASN A 58 -10.55 -14.60 -3.49
C ASN A 58 -11.25 -13.74 -4.56
N MET A 59 -10.56 -13.39 -5.65
CA MET A 59 -11.16 -12.68 -6.80
C MET A 59 -12.34 -13.45 -7.38
N ARG A 60 -12.17 -14.77 -7.60
CA ARG A 60 -13.23 -15.65 -8.12
C ARG A 60 -14.42 -15.70 -7.17
N ARG A 61 -14.18 -15.94 -5.87
CA ARG A 61 -15.24 -16.09 -4.85
C ARG A 61 -16.03 -14.80 -4.62
N LEU A 62 -15.37 -13.65 -4.72
CA LEU A 62 -15.97 -12.34 -4.43
C LEU A 62 -16.44 -11.62 -5.70
N GLY A 63 -16.21 -12.18 -6.88
CA GLY A 63 -16.65 -11.59 -8.15
C GLY A 63 -15.92 -10.28 -8.47
N ALA A 64 -14.61 -10.20 -8.22
CA ALA A 64 -13.79 -9.02 -8.45
C ALA A 64 -12.77 -9.22 -9.61
N PRO A 65 -13.21 -9.31 -10.87
CA PRO A 65 -12.31 -9.46 -12.01
C PRO A 65 -11.59 -8.15 -12.35
N GLY A 66 -10.49 -8.25 -13.12
CA GLY A 66 -9.77 -7.07 -13.65
C GLY A 66 -8.86 -6.43 -12.61
N ILE A 67 -8.13 -7.25 -11.88
CA ILE A 67 -6.95 -6.88 -11.10
C ILE A 67 -5.76 -7.52 -11.82
N ASP A 68 -4.79 -6.71 -12.25
CA ASP A 68 -3.59 -7.17 -12.90
C ASP A 68 -2.54 -7.52 -11.83
N ILE A 69 -2.09 -8.78 -11.83
CA ILE A 69 -1.25 -9.34 -10.75
C ILE A 69 0.18 -9.50 -11.25
N HIS A 70 1.12 -8.92 -10.50
CA HIS A 70 2.56 -8.95 -10.75
C HIS A 70 3.26 -9.69 -9.60
N MET A 71 3.70 -10.92 -9.86
CA MET A 71 4.43 -11.72 -8.89
C MET A 71 5.92 -11.47 -8.98
N GLY A 72 6.58 -11.36 -7.83
CA GLY A 72 8.01 -11.13 -7.71
C GLY A 72 8.38 -9.91 -6.87
N ASP A 73 9.68 -9.63 -6.80
CA ASP A 73 10.16 -8.45 -6.06
C ASP A 73 9.77 -7.16 -6.80
N PHE A 74 8.99 -6.32 -6.16
CA PHE A 74 8.58 -5.03 -6.73
C PHE A 74 9.78 -4.18 -7.17
N LEU A 75 10.90 -4.23 -6.45
CA LEU A 75 12.08 -3.46 -6.80
C LEU A 75 12.76 -3.94 -8.09
N GLU A 76 12.60 -5.23 -8.44
CA GLU A 76 13.14 -5.82 -9.67
C GLU A 76 12.14 -5.79 -10.84
N THR A 77 10.86 -5.53 -10.57
CA THR A 77 9.81 -5.49 -11.60
C THR A 77 10.02 -4.28 -12.52
N ASP A 78 9.94 -4.47 -13.83
CA ASP A 78 9.90 -3.34 -14.77
C ASP A 78 8.50 -2.69 -14.75
N ILE A 79 8.43 -1.50 -14.20
CA ILE A 79 7.20 -0.72 -14.04
C ILE A 79 7.03 0.35 -15.12
N SER A 80 7.96 0.47 -16.06
CA SER A 80 7.99 1.57 -17.05
C SER A 80 6.85 1.52 -18.05
N ALA A 81 6.35 0.32 -18.35
CA ALA A 81 5.25 0.09 -19.29
C ALA A 81 3.88 -0.01 -18.60
N LEU A 82 3.83 0.00 -17.27
CA LEU A 82 2.58 -0.09 -16.52
C LEU A 82 1.85 1.26 -16.48
N PRO A 83 0.52 1.24 -16.31
CA PRO A 83 -0.24 2.46 -16.09
C PRO A 83 0.28 3.24 -14.89
N ARG A 84 0.52 4.54 -15.09
CA ARG A 84 1.08 5.40 -14.03
C ARG A 84 0.08 5.57 -12.89
N PRO A 85 0.44 5.22 -11.63
CA PRO A 85 -0.49 5.31 -10.52
C PRO A 85 -0.73 6.76 -10.10
N ASP A 86 -1.95 7.04 -9.67
CA ASP A 86 -2.33 8.25 -8.93
C ASP A 86 -2.77 7.94 -7.50
N ALA A 87 -2.89 6.65 -7.15
CA ALA A 87 -3.04 6.16 -5.78
C ALA A 87 -2.19 4.91 -5.56
N VAL A 88 -1.42 4.88 -4.48
CA VAL A 88 -0.57 3.73 -4.12
C VAL A 88 -0.77 3.35 -2.67
N PHE A 89 -1.03 2.08 -2.42
CA PHE A 89 -1.01 1.50 -1.08
C PHE A 89 0.23 0.60 -0.92
N ILE A 90 0.93 0.75 0.21
CA ILE A 90 2.04 -0.13 0.57
C ILE A 90 1.58 -0.97 1.76
N GLY A 91 1.24 -2.23 1.50
CA GLY A 91 0.80 -3.21 2.50
C GLY A 91 1.95 -4.00 3.12
N GLY A 92 3.05 -4.17 2.38
CA GLY A 92 4.26 -4.84 2.84
C GLY A 92 5.51 -4.27 2.19
N HIS A 93 6.61 -4.13 2.94
CA HIS A 93 7.83 -3.46 2.45
C HIS A 93 9.12 -4.25 2.70
N GLY A 94 9.07 -5.34 3.48
CA GLY A 94 10.26 -6.17 3.76
C GLY A 94 11.47 -5.42 4.32
N GLY A 95 11.26 -4.27 4.99
CA GLY A 95 12.32 -3.40 5.50
C GLY A 95 12.90 -2.42 4.47
N ARG A 96 12.38 -2.37 3.23
CA ARG A 96 12.88 -1.55 2.12
C ARG A 96 11.89 -0.45 1.71
N LEU A 97 11.21 0.16 2.70
CA LEU A 97 10.13 1.12 2.45
C LEU A 97 10.62 2.31 1.62
N LYS A 98 11.78 2.88 1.93
CA LYS A 98 12.33 4.04 1.22
C LYS A 98 12.66 3.73 -0.24
N GLU A 99 13.24 2.56 -0.53
CA GLU A 99 13.54 2.13 -1.89
C GLU A 99 12.26 1.93 -2.71
N ILE A 100 11.24 1.35 -2.10
CA ILE A 100 9.92 1.16 -2.72
C ILE A 100 9.32 2.53 -3.07
N ILE A 101 9.29 3.48 -2.12
CA ILE A 101 8.77 4.83 -2.36
C ILE A 101 9.58 5.52 -3.47
N ARG A 102 10.92 5.46 -3.41
CA ARG A 102 11.78 6.05 -4.45
C ARG A 102 11.46 5.50 -5.84
N LYS A 103 11.22 4.20 -5.97
CA LYS A 103 10.82 3.57 -7.23
C LYS A 103 9.43 4.06 -7.69
N ILE A 104 8.45 4.14 -6.79
CA ILE A 104 7.12 4.68 -7.09
C ILE A 104 7.22 6.10 -7.66
N LEU A 105 8.08 6.95 -7.07
CA LEU A 105 8.26 8.33 -7.49
C LEU A 105 8.78 8.49 -8.92
N THR A 106 9.33 7.45 -9.55
CA THR A 106 9.74 7.51 -10.96
C THR A 106 8.56 7.49 -11.93
N VAL A 107 7.39 7.03 -11.49
CA VAL A 107 6.23 6.81 -12.37
C VAL A 107 4.92 7.41 -11.85
N VAL A 108 4.79 7.69 -10.55
CA VAL A 108 3.56 8.24 -9.98
C VAL A 108 3.20 9.58 -10.62
N THR A 109 1.90 9.83 -10.79
CA THR A 109 1.43 11.10 -11.37
C THR A 109 1.61 12.27 -10.39
N PRO A 110 1.72 13.53 -10.86
CA PRO A 110 1.59 14.71 -10.00
C PRO A 110 0.29 14.64 -9.18
N ASP A 111 0.32 15.12 -7.95
CA ASP A 111 -0.78 15.03 -6.99
C ASP A 111 -1.17 13.59 -6.56
N GLY A 112 -0.35 12.60 -6.92
CA GLY A 112 -0.52 11.23 -6.48
C GLY A 112 -0.47 11.10 -4.96
N VAL A 113 -1.15 10.07 -4.44
CA VAL A 113 -1.19 9.78 -3.00
C VAL A 113 -0.54 8.43 -2.72
N ILE A 114 0.29 8.38 -1.69
CA ILE A 114 0.86 7.15 -1.15
C ILE A 114 0.30 6.95 0.26
N VAL A 115 -0.23 5.76 0.53
CA VAL A 115 -0.76 5.37 1.85
C VAL A 115 -0.01 4.14 2.34
N PHE A 116 0.34 4.15 3.62
CA PHE A 116 1.01 3.05 4.30
C PHE A 116 0.39 2.81 5.67
N ASN A 117 0.18 1.57 6.04
CA ASN A 117 -0.32 1.19 7.36
C ASN A 117 0.85 0.76 8.25
N SER A 118 1.20 1.60 9.23
CA SER A 118 2.22 1.29 10.22
C SER A 118 1.59 0.61 11.42
N VAL A 119 2.05 -0.60 11.74
CA VAL A 119 1.67 -1.32 12.96
C VAL A 119 2.67 -0.98 14.06
N THR A 120 2.20 -0.36 15.12
CA THR A 120 3.02 -0.07 16.29
C THR A 120 3.03 -1.29 17.22
N SER A 121 4.09 -2.09 17.19
CA SER A 121 4.29 -3.15 18.18
C SER A 121 5.30 -2.70 19.24
N PRO A 122 4.86 -2.39 20.47
CA PRO A 122 5.78 -2.00 21.55
C PRO A 122 6.82 -3.09 21.85
N VAL A 123 6.44 -4.35 21.68
CA VAL A 123 7.30 -5.51 21.95
C VAL A 123 8.39 -5.63 20.90
N VAL A 124 8.06 -5.46 19.61
CA VAL A 124 9.05 -5.54 18.52
C VAL A 124 10.01 -4.35 18.58
N ALA A 125 9.51 -3.16 18.91
CA ALA A 125 10.36 -1.96 19.05
C ALA A 125 11.39 -2.08 20.18
N GLN A 126 11.07 -2.84 21.23
CA GLN A 126 11.99 -3.07 22.35
C GLN A 126 12.99 -4.22 22.13
N MET A 127 12.69 -5.13 21.20
CA MET A 127 13.49 -6.34 20.96
C MET A 127 14.46 -6.23 19.77
N THR A 128 14.35 -5.18 18.96
CA THR A 128 15.18 -5.03 17.75
C THR A 128 15.73 -3.61 17.66
N ASP A 129 17.01 -3.48 17.33
CA ASP A 129 17.64 -2.20 17.00
C ASP A 129 17.19 -1.64 15.63
N ARG A 130 16.14 -2.22 15.04
CA ARG A 130 15.61 -1.77 13.75
C ARG A 130 14.64 -0.60 13.94
N PRO A 131 14.71 0.42 13.08
CA PRO A 131 13.76 1.52 13.13
C PRO A 131 12.33 0.98 12.92
N SER A 132 11.38 1.53 13.66
CA SER A 132 9.96 1.17 13.49
C SER A 132 9.49 1.53 12.07
N SER A 133 8.43 0.88 11.61
CA SER A 133 7.86 1.18 10.29
C SER A 133 7.40 2.64 10.19
N ARG A 134 7.00 3.25 11.31
CA ARG A 134 6.70 4.67 11.39
C ARG A 134 7.93 5.55 11.17
N GLN A 135 9.04 5.24 11.83
CA GLN A 135 10.30 5.97 11.64
C GLN A 135 10.80 5.85 10.20
N GLN A 136 10.77 4.64 9.61
CA GLN A 136 11.13 4.44 8.19
C GLN A 136 10.28 5.30 7.25
N TRP A 137 8.99 5.45 7.53
CA TRP A 137 8.09 6.31 6.77
C TRP A 137 8.46 7.79 6.90
N ASP A 138 8.65 8.28 8.13
CA ASP A 138 8.97 9.68 8.37
C ASP A 138 10.30 10.06 7.72
N GLU A 139 11.33 9.22 7.86
CA GLU A 139 12.65 9.41 7.21
C GLU A 139 12.52 9.39 5.66
N ALA A 140 11.76 8.46 5.11
CA ALA A 140 11.55 8.39 3.66
C ALA A 140 10.82 9.63 3.13
N CYS A 141 9.79 10.09 3.82
CA CYS A 141 9.05 11.29 3.41
C CYS A 141 9.89 12.57 3.49
N GLU A 142 10.73 12.70 4.52
CA GLU A 142 11.64 13.84 4.68
C GLU A 142 12.68 13.85 3.56
N GLU A 143 13.40 12.75 3.35
CA GLU A 143 14.46 12.65 2.34
C GLU A 143 13.95 12.77 0.90
N LEU A 144 12.73 12.30 0.64
CA LEU A 144 12.12 12.32 -0.69
C LEU A 144 11.18 13.51 -0.91
N HIS A 145 11.15 14.45 0.04
CA HIS A 145 10.38 15.70 -0.02
C HIS A 145 8.88 15.48 -0.26
N LEU A 146 8.27 14.51 0.44
CA LEU A 146 6.85 14.24 0.34
C LEU A 146 6.05 15.06 1.36
N ARG A 147 4.87 15.53 0.97
CA ARG A 147 3.97 16.25 1.87
C ARG A 147 3.13 15.29 2.68
N GLN A 148 3.52 15.04 3.92
CA GLN A 148 2.75 14.23 4.86
C GLN A 148 1.49 14.95 5.36
N THR A 149 0.46 14.17 5.70
CA THR A 149 -0.72 14.64 6.44
C THR A 149 -0.73 14.07 7.84
N LYS A 150 -1.62 14.61 8.70
CA LYS A 150 -1.80 14.08 10.04
C LYS A 150 -2.21 12.60 9.97
N PRO A 151 -1.53 11.70 10.69
CA PRO A 151 -1.88 10.27 10.73
C PRO A 151 -3.27 10.02 11.32
N THR A 152 -3.94 8.98 10.81
CA THR A 152 -5.14 8.44 11.46
C THR A 152 -4.73 7.25 12.31
N LYS A 153 -4.84 7.38 13.63
CA LYS A 153 -4.52 6.32 14.58
C LYS A 153 -5.76 5.53 14.94
N ILE A 154 -5.66 4.21 14.86
CA ILE A 154 -6.73 3.26 15.18
C ILE A 154 -6.23 2.37 16.32
N VAL A 155 -7.04 2.27 17.37
CA VAL A 155 -6.83 1.34 18.48
C VAL A 155 -8.08 0.46 18.53
N LEU A 156 -7.90 -0.84 18.38
CA LEU A 156 -8.97 -1.85 18.42
C LEU A 156 -8.66 -2.82 19.54
N ASP A 157 -9.38 -2.68 20.67
CA ASP A 157 -9.30 -3.55 21.82
C ASP A 157 -7.86 -3.97 22.18
N ASP A 158 -7.56 -5.27 22.17
CA ASP A 158 -6.25 -5.84 22.52
C ASP A 158 -5.23 -5.86 21.36
N TYR A 159 -5.57 -5.28 20.20
CA TYR A 159 -4.67 -5.24 19.06
C TYR A 159 -3.68 -4.09 19.15
N ASN A 160 -2.50 -4.28 18.57
CA ASN A 160 -1.53 -3.21 18.44
C ASN A 160 -2.12 -2.01 17.69
N PRO A 161 -1.87 -0.79 18.13
CA PRO A 161 -2.31 0.40 17.41
C PRO A 161 -1.79 0.41 15.97
N ILE A 162 -2.64 0.82 15.05
CA ILE A 162 -2.30 0.99 13.64
C ILE A 162 -2.43 2.47 13.30
N GLU A 163 -1.42 2.99 12.62
CA GLU A 163 -1.44 4.34 12.06
C GLU A 163 -1.55 4.25 10.54
N ILE A 164 -2.57 4.87 9.99
CA ILE A 164 -2.70 5.08 8.55
C ILE A 164 -1.94 6.36 8.22
N LEU A 165 -0.85 6.21 7.51
CA LEU A 165 0.07 7.26 7.11
C LEU A 165 -0.20 7.60 5.65
N ARG A 166 -0.21 8.90 5.33
CA ARG A 166 -0.49 9.39 3.99
C ARG A 166 0.45 10.51 3.60
N ALA A 167 0.98 10.41 2.41
CA ALA A 167 1.79 11.47 1.81
C ALA A 167 1.35 11.74 0.36
N TYR A 168 1.54 12.98 -0.08
CA TYR A 168 1.30 13.43 -1.44
C TYR A 168 2.60 13.77 -2.13
N ILE A 169 2.61 13.58 -3.44
CA ILE A 169 3.66 14.07 -4.33
C ILE A 169 3.50 15.60 -4.44
N ILE A 170 4.60 16.32 -4.38
CA ILE A 170 4.64 17.79 -4.50
C ILE A 170 5.14 18.15 -5.90
#